data_b73810e06cac162bc2ac6dc24af8d7cb
#
_entry.id   b73810e06cac162bc2ac6dc24af8d7cb
#
_cell.length_a   1.000
_cell.length_b   1.000
_cell.length_c   1.000
_cell.angle_alpha   90.00
_cell.angle_beta   90.00
_cell.angle_gamma   90.00
#
_symmetry.space_group_name_H-M   'P 1'
#
loop_
_entity.id
_entity.type
_entity.pdbx_description
1 polymer ?
#
loop_
_entity_poly.entity_id
_entity_poly.type
_entity_poly.pdbx_seq_one_letter_code
_entity_poly.pdbx_strand_id
1 'polypeptide(L)'
;MSIQNVEKLDSIIGPMLRAGRVPGAAIAVVAGGEVVYAQGYGYRDLVAKLPVTPDTVYPIASTTKAINATLLGMLVDEGRLAWDAPVQNYLPRFRIGDSSRSSQITVRDLLLMRTGLPRHDWLWIENPISRAELVERFRYLDLVAGLREHCRYNNMTHTAAGHIAEIVSAKNWDELVQQRILTPLGMNNTGFILPPTDNITLSYHENGHRDLILTQRLSGEVTAPSGGSIHSTVLDMARWVLFNLRGGKSTDRNLITAQTLAEIQSPQILTSMDQGAPTPNAAYGLGWFIDKYNDRARISHGGDLHDVNSNVMLFPEQGVGIVSFINFGRPQLSRLINQHAFDLIMDLKPTQTLEETLAQYEKRIEDTRERVAAARRVENTSPSHALNDYAGVYRHPGYGSIEIRRQDQDLVLRRNALILPLQHWHYDAWVAKDNDNFAIDYRHAFDRASRIVFDTSADGEIAAVSIQLEITVAPIRFEKES
;
A
#
# COMPACT_ATOMS: atom_id res chain seq x y z
N MET A 1 -26.65 7.83 21.80
CA MET A 1 -25.91 6.63 22.29
C MET A 1 -24.93 7.09 23.34
N SER A 2 -24.90 6.52 24.52
CA SER A 2 -23.85 6.84 25.49
C SER A 2 -22.59 6.12 25.06
N ILE A 3 -21.50 6.87 24.85
CA ILE A 3 -20.17 6.33 24.60
C ILE A 3 -19.68 5.83 25.95
N GLN A 4 -19.50 4.50 26.04
CA GLN A 4 -19.07 3.85 27.28
C GLN A 4 -17.65 3.36 27.14
N ASN A 5 -16.97 3.22 28.26
CA ASN A 5 -15.70 2.49 28.36
C ASN A 5 -14.48 3.07 27.58
N VAL A 6 -14.53 4.31 27.09
CA VAL A 6 -13.37 4.94 26.39
C VAL A 6 -12.16 4.95 27.31
N GLU A 7 -12.35 5.18 28.62
CA GLU A 7 -11.31 5.17 29.65
C GLU A 7 -10.64 3.80 29.85
N LYS A 8 -11.27 2.73 29.34
CA LYS A 8 -10.73 1.35 29.44
C LYS A 8 -9.90 0.94 28.23
N LEU A 9 -9.79 1.79 27.18
CA LEU A 9 -9.02 1.45 25.97
C LEU A 9 -7.57 1.09 26.27
N ASP A 10 -6.93 1.78 27.22
CA ASP A 10 -5.56 1.45 27.63
C ASP A 10 -5.41 0.02 28.15
N SER A 11 -6.46 -0.50 28.82
CA SER A 11 -6.43 -1.85 29.39
C SER A 11 -6.45 -2.96 28.35
N ILE A 12 -6.88 -2.68 27.12
CA ILE A 12 -6.88 -3.67 26.01
C ILE A 12 -5.73 -3.42 25.02
N ILE A 13 -5.49 -2.16 24.65
CA ILE A 13 -4.52 -1.82 23.60
C ILE A 13 -3.08 -2.16 24.03
N GLY A 14 -2.67 -1.72 25.22
CA GLY A 14 -1.33 -1.99 25.74
C GLY A 14 -0.96 -3.48 25.76
N PRO A 15 -1.80 -4.38 26.32
CA PRO A 15 -1.59 -5.82 26.23
C PRO A 15 -1.53 -6.35 24.79
N MET A 16 -2.37 -5.89 23.88
CA MET A 16 -2.35 -6.32 22.48
C MET A 16 -1.03 -5.98 21.80
N LEU A 17 -0.51 -4.76 22.02
CA LEU A 17 0.77 -4.32 21.45
C LEU A 17 1.94 -5.16 22.01
N ARG A 18 1.95 -5.41 23.32
CA ARG A 18 3.00 -6.26 23.93
C ARG A 18 2.97 -7.69 23.40
N ALA A 19 1.82 -8.33 23.36
CA ALA A 19 1.67 -9.68 22.83
C ALA A 19 1.99 -9.74 21.33
N GLY A 20 1.63 -8.71 20.57
CA GLY A 20 1.97 -8.55 19.16
C GLY A 20 3.42 -8.12 18.93
N ARG A 21 4.23 -7.84 19.97
CA ARG A 21 5.60 -7.35 19.89
C ARG A 21 5.75 -6.06 19.09
N VAL A 22 4.70 -5.22 19.09
CA VAL A 22 4.69 -3.93 18.38
C VAL A 22 5.52 -2.92 19.15
N PRO A 23 6.56 -2.33 18.54
CA PRO A 23 7.39 -1.33 19.23
C PRO A 23 6.64 -0.07 19.61
N GLY A 24 5.78 0.43 18.71
CA GLY A 24 5.04 1.66 18.95
C GLY A 24 3.75 1.75 18.14
N ALA A 25 2.77 2.43 18.71
CA ALA A 25 1.47 2.67 18.07
C ALA A 25 0.91 4.04 18.48
N ALA A 26 0.09 4.61 17.61
CA ALA A 26 -0.75 5.75 17.92
C ALA A 26 -2.20 5.46 17.50
N ILE A 27 -3.17 5.87 18.32
CA ILE A 27 -4.58 5.55 18.11
C ILE A 27 -5.41 6.78 18.45
N ALA A 28 -6.45 7.05 17.64
CA ALA A 28 -7.48 8.03 17.97
C ALA A 28 -8.87 7.46 17.72
N VAL A 29 -9.81 7.85 18.57
CA VAL A 29 -11.22 7.49 18.48
C VAL A 29 -12.05 8.76 18.36
N VAL A 30 -12.95 8.74 17.40
CA VAL A 30 -13.98 9.75 17.18
C VAL A 30 -15.33 9.14 17.51
N ALA A 31 -16.11 9.85 18.34
CA ALA A 31 -17.47 9.45 18.63
C ALA A 31 -18.28 10.67 19.07
N GLY A 32 -19.59 10.68 18.83
CA GLY A 32 -20.43 11.82 19.19
C GLY A 32 -20.07 13.13 18.49
N GLY A 33 -19.33 13.07 17.39
CA GLY A 33 -18.90 14.24 16.62
C GLY A 33 -17.63 14.93 17.13
N GLU A 34 -16.87 14.31 18.01
CA GLU A 34 -15.61 14.83 18.57
C GLU A 34 -14.57 13.72 18.73
N VAL A 35 -13.31 14.12 18.94
CA VAL A 35 -12.22 13.20 19.28
C VAL A 35 -12.31 12.91 20.78
N VAL A 36 -12.73 11.70 21.14
CA VAL A 36 -12.94 11.27 22.53
C VAL A 36 -11.73 10.57 23.13
N TYR A 37 -10.78 10.16 22.28
CA TYR A 37 -9.55 9.50 22.72
C TYR A 37 -8.44 9.70 21.69
N ALA A 38 -7.22 9.99 22.17
CA ALA A 38 -6.02 10.00 21.34
C ALA A 38 -4.80 9.69 22.22
N GLN A 39 -4.09 8.60 21.89
CA GLN A 39 -2.98 8.13 22.72
C GLN A 39 -1.86 7.51 21.87
N GLY A 40 -0.62 7.74 22.31
CA GLY A 40 0.58 7.05 21.82
C GLY A 40 1.02 5.95 22.80
N TYR A 41 1.55 4.87 22.27
CA TYR A 41 2.04 3.72 23.03
C TYR A 41 3.42 3.30 22.56
N GLY A 42 4.27 2.88 23.50
CA GLY A 42 5.60 2.38 23.19
C GLY A 42 6.52 3.43 22.58
N TYR A 43 7.36 3.02 21.66
CA TYR A 43 8.45 3.85 21.15
C TYR A 43 8.37 4.04 19.63
N ARG A 44 8.56 5.30 19.19
CA ARG A 44 8.79 5.64 17.77
C ARG A 44 10.24 5.34 17.34
N ASP A 45 11.15 5.29 18.31
CA ASP A 45 12.55 4.87 18.17
C ASP A 45 12.91 4.00 19.37
N LEU A 46 13.17 2.70 19.12
CA LEU A 46 13.53 1.73 20.16
C LEU A 46 14.92 1.97 20.74
N VAL A 47 15.86 2.40 19.92
CA VAL A 47 17.27 2.60 20.34
C VAL A 47 17.39 3.85 21.19
N ALA A 48 16.84 4.94 20.71
CA ALA A 48 16.85 6.22 21.45
C ALA A 48 15.78 6.26 22.55
N LYS A 49 14.91 5.25 22.67
CA LYS A 49 13.77 5.18 23.61
C LYS A 49 12.85 6.41 23.55
N LEU A 50 12.63 6.91 22.36
CA LEU A 50 11.76 8.06 22.13
C LEU A 50 10.30 7.59 22.07
N PRO A 51 9.40 8.11 22.93
CA PRO A 51 8.03 7.62 23.00
C PRO A 51 7.21 8.01 21.77
N VAL A 52 6.20 7.20 21.43
CA VAL A 52 5.14 7.60 20.53
C VAL A 52 4.19 8.55 21.23
N THR A 53 3.78 9.60 20.53
CA THR A 53 2.73 10.54 20.96
C THR A 53 1.61 10.59 19.91
N PRO A 54 0.43 11.16 20.23
CA PRO A 54 -0.61 11.38 19.21
C PRO A 54 -0.19 12.24 18.03
N ASP A 55 0.86 13.08 18.22
CA ASP A 55 1.47 13.92 17.20
C ASP A 55 2.65 13.26 16.47
N THR A 56 2.95 12.01 16.75
CA THR A 56 3.98 11.27 16.01
C THR A 56 3.53 11.07 14.57
N VAL A 57 4.41 11.42 13.63
CA VAL A 57 4.14 11.34 12.18
C VAL A 57 4.43 9.95 11.66
N TYR A 58 3.48 9.41 10.92
CA TYR A 58 3.52 8.10 10.26
C TYR A 58 3.19 8.23 8.78
N PRO A 59 3.78 7.41 7.88
CA PRO A 59 3.23 7.23 6.55
C PRO A 59 1.86 6.55 6.67
N ILE A 60 0.84 7.10 6.00
CA ILE A 60 -0.51 6.53 6.05
C ILE A 60 -0.78 5.52 4.92
N ALA A 61 0.17 5.37 4.01
CA ALA A 61 0.12 4.40 2.93
C ALA A 61 -1.24 4.40 2.18
N SER A 62 -1.83 3.24 1.95
CA SER A 62 -3.03 3.09 1.12
C SER A 62 -4.29 3.73 1.68
N THR A 63 -4.32 4.22 2.92
CA THR A 63 -5.44 5.05 3.38
C THR A 63 -5.53 6.37 2.61
N THR A 64 -4.47 6.75 1.90
CA THR A 64 -4.42 7.83 0.90
C THR A 64 -5.45 7.67 -0.23
N LYS A 65 -5.84 6.42 -0.58
CA LYS A 65 -6.80 6.16 -1.67
C LYS A 65 -8.14 6.83 -1.46
N ALA A 66 -8.61 6.85 -0.23
CA ALA A 66 -9.86 7.53 0.15
C ALA A 66 -9.75 9.05 -0.02
N ILE A 67 -8.60 9.64 0.30
CA ILE A 67 -8.31 11.06 0.12
C ILE A 67 -8.28 11.39 -1.39
N ASN A 68 -7.61 10.55 -2.19
CA ASN A 68 -7.58 10.70 -3.64
C ASN A 68 -8.99 10.64 -4.26
N ALA A 69 -9.81 9.64 -3.87
CA ALA A 69 -11.16 9.52 -4.37
C ALA A 69 -12.05 10.71 -3.97
N THR A 70 -11.87 11.24 -2.75
CA THR A 70 -12.58 12.45 -2.29
C THR A 70 -12.19 13.68 -3.11
N LEU A 71 -10.90 13.86 -3.43
CA LEU A 71 -10.44 14.93 -4.32
C LEU A 71 -11.12 14.84 -5.69
N LEU A 72 -11.17 13.64 -6.30
CA LEU A 72 -11.85 13.44 -7.57
C LEU A 72 -13.36 13.70 -7.45
N GLY A 73 -13.98 13.28 -6.33
CA GLY A 73 -15.39 13.56 -6.05
C GLY A 73 -15.72 15.04 -5.99
N MET A 74 -14.82 15.86 -5.42
CA MET A 74 -14.97 17.32 -5.47
C MET A 74 -14.94 17.86 -6.90
N LEU A 75 -14.11 17.28 -7.77
CA LEU A 75 -14.05 17.66 -9.19
C LEU A 75 -15.30 17.18 -9.97
N VAL A 76 -15.92 16.08 -9.53
CA VAL A 76 -17.21 15.61 -10.07
C VAL A 76 -18.32 16.59 -9.67
N ASP A 77 -18.40 17.00 -8.41
CA ASP A 77 -19.37 17.99 -7.93
C ASP A 77 -19.26 19.32 -8.68
N GLU A 78 -18.05 19.69 -9.13
CA GLU A 78 -17.79 20.88 -9.96
C GLU A 78 -18.09 20.68 -11.44
N GLY A 79 -18.50 19.48 -11.88
CA GLY A 79 -18.72 19.15 -13.29
C GLY A 79 -17.45 19.11 -14.16
N ARG A 80 -16.28 19.08 -13.55
CA ARG A 80 -14.96 19.04 -14.24
C ARG A 80 -14.50 17.63 -14.56
N LEU A 81 -15.10 16.64 -13.92
CA LEU A 81 -14.82 15.22 -14.06
C LEU A 81 -16.13 14.44 -13.98
N ALA A 82 -16.21 13.32 -14.69
CA ALA A 82 -17.31 12.37 -14.55
C ALA A 82 -16.75 10.97 -14.29
N TRP A 83 -17.33 10.27 -13.31
CA TRP A 83 -16.88 8.93 -12.92
C TRP A 83 -16.87 7.95 -14.09
N ASP A 84 -17.89 8.00 -14.94
CA ASP A 84 -18.12 7.04 -16.01
C ASP A 84 -17.64 7.55 -17.39
N ALA A 85 -16.94 8.70 -17.41
CA ALA A 85 -16.28 9.17 -18.62
C ALA A 85 -15.05 8.31 -18.93
N PRO A 86 -14.79 7.98 -20.20
CA PRO A 86 -13.56 7.32 -20.61
C PRO A 86 -12.33 8.08 -20.15
N VAL A 87 -11.33 7.37 -19.63
CA VAL A 87 -10.04 7.95 -19.22
C VAL A 87 -9.40 8.75 -20.37
N GLN A 88 -9.56 8.28 -21.60
CA GLN A 88 -9.01 8.93 -22.79
C GLN A 88 -9.58 10.34 -23.07
N ASN A 89 -10.72 10.71 -22.48
CA ASN A 89 -11.23 12.09 -22.55
C ASN A 89 -10.32 13.07 -21.81
N TYR A 90 -9.60 12.61 -20.80
CA TYR A 90 -8.67 13.39 -19.97
C TYR A 90 -7.21 13.13 -20.33
N LEU A 91 -6.88 11.88 -20.64
CA LEU A 91 -5.55 11.39 -20.98
C LEU A 91 -5.59 10.70 -22.36
N PRO A 92 -5.53 11.45 -23.48
CA PRO A 92 -5.74 10.90 -24.83
C PRO A 92 -4.75 9.79 -25.22
N ARG A 93 -3.57 9.78 -24.61
CA ARG A 93 -2.52 8.77 -24.84
C ARG A 93 -2.61 7.55 -23.92
N PHE A 94 -3.60 7.51 -23.02
CA PHE A 94 -3.79 6.39 -22.10
C PHE A 94 -4.02 5.07 -22.86
N ARG A 95 -3.29 4.03 -22.44
CA ARG A 95 -3.39 2.67 -23.02
C ARG A 95 -3.18 1.63 -21.93
N ILE A 96 -4.09 0.65 -21.88
CA ILE A 96 -3.98 -0.59 -21.11
C ILE A 96 -4.47 -1.72 -22.01
N GLY A 97 -3.61 -2.69 -22.31
CA GLY A 97 -3.93 -3.74 -23.27
C GLY A 97 -4.17 -3.19 -24.67
N ASP A 98 -5.17 -3.72 -25.37
CA ASP A 98 -5.50 -3.27 -26.72
C ASP A 98 -6.27 -1.93 -26.77
N SER A 99 -6.47 -1.42 -27.97
CA SER A 99 -7.15 -0.13 -28.18
C SER A 99 -8.63 -0.18 -27.79
N SER A 100 -9.31 -1.33 -28.00
CA SER A 100 -10.72 -1.51 -27.68
C SER A 100 -10.95 -1.43 -26.16
N ARG A 101 -10.12 -2.13 -25.37
CA ARG A 101 -10.15 -2.06 -23.92
C ARG A 101 -9.85 -0.65 -23.42
N SER A 102 -8.78 -0.04 -23.93
CA SER A 102 -8.31 1.28 -23.50
C SER A 102 -9.39 2.36 -23.66
N SER A 103 -10.19 2.30 -24.73
CA SER A 103 -11.26 3.27 -24.99
C SER A 103 -12.48 3.12 -24.07
N GLN A 104 -12.65 1.96 -23.45
CA GLN A 104 -13.79 1.64 -22.57
C GLN A 104 -13.51 1.89 -21.08
N ILE A 105 -12.22 2.01 -20.69
CA ILE A 105 -11.85 2.22 -19.30
C ILE A 105 -12.29 3.61 -18.86
N THR A 106 -13.05 3.67 -17.77
CA THR A 106 -13.55 4.90 -17.15
C THR A 106 -12.73 5.29 -15.93
N VAL A 107 -12.90 6.51 -15.42
CA VAL A 107 -12.28 6.97 -14.17
C VAL A 107 -12.70 6.08 -13.00
N ARG A 108 -13.97 5.67 -12.95
CA ARG A 108 -14.50 4.71 -11.99
C ARG A 108 -13.76 3.37 -12.05
N ASP A 109 -13.45 2.85 -13.22
CA ASP A 109 -12.74 1.58 -13.38
C ASP A 109 -11.32 1.64 -12.81
N LEU A 110 -10.65 2.80 -12.89
CA LEU A 110 -9.34 3.03 -12.26
C LEU A 110 -9.43 2.96 -10.74
N LEU A 111 -10.41 3.65 -10.14
CA LEU A 111 -10.59 3.69 -8.69
C LEU A 111 -11.08 2.37 -8.11
N LEU A 112 -11.86 1.61 -8.88
CA LEU A 112 -12.31 0.26 -8.50
C LEU A 112 -11.29 -0.83 -8.82
N MET A 113 -10.14 -0.44 -9.41
CA MET A 113 -9.05 -1.37 -9.73
C MET A 113 -9.53 -2.60 -10.54
N ARG A 114 -10.47 -2.38 -11.48
CA ARG A 114 -11.11 -3.43 -12.28
C ARG A 114 -10.76 -3.37 -13.77
N THR A 115 -9.56 -2.88 -14.07
CA THR A 115 -9.04 -2.74 -15.44
C THR A 115 -8.48 -4.05 -16.01
N GLY A 116 -8.26 -5.05 -15.17
CA GLY A 116 -7.57 -6.30 -15.49
C GLY A 116 -6.06 -6.28 -15.24
N LEU A 117 -5.48 -5.12 -14.85
CA LEU A 117 -4.09 -5.04 -14.39
C LEU A 117 -3.93 -5.66 -13.01
N PRO A 118 -2.98 -6.55 -12.77
CA PRO A 118 -2.54 -6.94 -11.43
C PRO A 118 -1.70 -5.83 -10.81
N ARG A 119 -1.07 -6.10 -9.66
CA ARG A 119 -0.38 -5.06 -8.88
C ARG A 119 0.75 -4.36 -9.61
N HIS A 120 1.66 -5.11 -10.26
CA HIS A 120 2.87 -4.59 -10.92
C HIS A 120 3.64 -3.57 -10.06
N ASP A 121 3.73 -3.80 -8.74
CA ASP A 121 4.25 -2.81 -7.78
C ASP A 121 5.71 -2.39 -8.07
N TRP A 122 6.50 -3.25 -8.72
CA TRP A 122 7.86 -2.89 -9.17
C TRP A 122 7.91 -1.71 -10.13
N LEU A 123 6.79 -1.32 -10.72
CA LEU A 123 6.76 -0.18 -11.62
C LEU A 123 6.97 1.14 -10.88
N TRP A 124 6.43 1.27 -9.66
CA TRP A 124 6.47 2.50 -8.88
C TRP A 124 7.42 2.46 -7.67
N ILE A 125 7.72 1.25 -7.13
CA ILE A 125 8.64 1.10 -6.00
C ILE A 125 10.03 1.55 -6.42
N GLU A 126 10.63 2.45 -5.65
CA GLU A 126 11.98 3.01 -5.89
C GLU A 126 12.21 3.47 -7.34
N ASN A 127 11.18 3.96 -7.99
CA ASN A 127 11.27 4.41 -9.37
C ASN A 127 10.90 5.90 -9.46
N PRO A 128 11.86 6.81 -9.58
CA PRO A 128 11.65 8.25 -9.59
C PRO A 128 11.13 8.74 -10.95
N ILE A 129 10.02 8.18 -11.42
CA ILE A 129 9.35 8.58 -12.66
C ILE A 129 8.14 9.46 -12.33
N SER A 130 7.76 10.34 -13.24
CA SER A 130 6.55 11.16 -13.11
C SER A 130 5.28 10.31 -13.17
N ARG A 131 4.17 10.82 -12.61
CA ARG A 131 2.85 10.19 -12.72
C ARG A 131 2.42 10.01 -14.19
N ALA A 132 2.74 10.99 -15.04
CA ALA A 132 2.50 10.91 -16.48
C ALA A 132 3.27 9.74 -17.12
N GLU A 133 4.55 9.61 -16.82
CA GLU A 133 5.38 8.51 -17.33
C GLU A 133 4.90 7.15 -16.79
N LEU A 134 4.53 7.07 -15.51
CA LEU A 134 3.94 5.85 -14.94
C LEU A 134 2.72 5.40 -15.74
N VAL A 135 1.80 6.31 -16.05
CA VAL A 135 0.58 6.03 -16.82
C VAL A 135 0.90 5.61 -18.25
N GLU A 136 1.89 6.24 -18.90
CA GLU A 136 2.34 5.88 -20.25
C GLU A 136 2.88 4.45 -20.32
N ARG A 137 3.47 3.93 -19.23
CA ARG A 137 4.05 2.58 -19.16
C ARG A 137 3.02 1.48 -19.05
N PHE A 138 1.75 1.76 -18.71
CA PHE A 138 0.69 0.74 -18.60
C PHE A 138 0.49 -0.06 -19.88
N ARG A 139 0.77 0.53 -21.04
CA ARG A 139 0.69 -0.13 -22.36
C ARG A 139 1.60 -1.34 -22.53
N TYR A 140 2.60 -1.47 -21.68
CA TYR A 140 3.61 -2.53 -21.74
C TYR A 140 3.41 -3.59 -20.66
N LEU A 141 2.31 -3.52 -19.90
CA LEU A 141 2.05 -4.40 -18.77
C LEU A 141 1.04 -5.48 -19.15
N ASP A 142 1.31 -6.69 -18.67
CA ASP A 142 0.44 -7.83 -18.87
C ASP A 142 -0.85 -7.71 -18.04
N LEU A 143 -1.94 -8.23 -18.60
CA LEU A 143 -3.25 -8.29 -17.97
C LEU A 143 -3.56 -9.72 -17.55
N VAL A 144 -4.31 -9.87 -16.46
CA VAL A 144 -4.68 -11.19 -15.90
C VAL A 144 -6.19 -11.43 -15.86
N ALA A 145 -7.01 -10.43 -16.25
CA ALA A 145 -8.46 -10.52 -16.22
C ALA A 145 -9.12 -9.64 -17.28
N GLY A 146 -10.38 -9.90 -17.55
CA GLY A 146 -11.24 -9.02 -18.35
C GLY A 146 -11.51 -7.68 -17.69
N LEU A 147 -11.93 -6.68 -18.51
CA LEU A 147 -12.36 -5.40 -17.99
C LEU A 147 -13.62 -5.58 -17.12
N ARG A 148 -13.61 -5.05 -15.89
CA ARG A 148 -14.71 -5.10 -14.91
C ARG A 148 -15.04 -6.50 -14.36
N GLU A 149 -14.23 -7.48 -14.67
CA GLU A 149 -14.45 -8.86 -14.23
C GLU A 149 -14.17 -9.03 -12.73
N HIS A 150 -13.05 -8.50 -12.27
CA HIS A 150 -12.61 -8.59 -10.87
C HIS A 150 -12.00 -7.30 -10.37
N CYS A 151 -12.12 -7.04 -9.07
CA CYS A 151 -11.27 -6.09 -8.36
C CYS A 151 -9.88 -6.72 -8.23
N ARG A 152 -8.86 -6.11 -8.83
CA ARG A 152 -7.45 -6.50 -8.71
C ARG A 152 -6.70 -5.35 -8.07
N TYR A 153 -6.42 -5.47 -6.77
CA TYR A 153 -5.82 -4.38 -6.00
C TYR A 153 -4.56 -3.83 -6.69
N ASN A 154 -4.59 -2.54 -7.02
CA ASN A 154 -3.57 -1.91 -7.84
C ASN A 154 -3.35 -0.45 -7.40
N ASN A 155 -2.10 -0.11 -7.07
CA ASN A 155 -1.73 1.24 -6.66
C ASN A 155 -1.69 2.22 -7.84
N MET A 156 -1.25 1.73 -9.00
CA MET A 156 -0.99 2.56 -10.16
C MET A 156 -2.25 3.10 -10.81
N THR A 157 -3.37 2.35 -10.80
CA THR A 157 -4.64 2.86 -11.35
C THR A 157 -5.18 4.02 -10.53
N HIS A 158 -5.00 4.02 -9.20
CA HIS A 158 -5.28 5.18 -8.35
C HIS A 158 -4.35 6.36 -8.68
N THR A 159 -3.08 6.09 -9.02
CA THR A 159 -2.14 7.13 -9.48
C THR A 159 -2.60 7.75 -10.80
N ALA A 160 -3.07 6.93 -11.75
CA ALA A 160 -3.64 7.43 -13.00
C ALA A 160 -4.87 8.31 -12.75
N ALA A 161 -5.75 7.93 -11.83
CA ALA A 161 -6.89 8.75 -11.44
C ALA A 161 -6.44 10.09 -10.80
N GLY A 162 -5.42 10.07 -9.93
CA GLY A 162 -4.81 11.29 -9.39
C GLY A 162 -4.20 12.17 -10.47
N HIS A 163 -3.55 11.58 -11.49
CA HIS A 163 -3.02 12.33 -12.62
C HIS A 163 -4.12 12.99 -13.46
N ILE A 164 -5.28 12.38 -13.59
CA ILE A 164 -6.44 13.05 -14.22
C ILE A 164 -6.81 14.32 -13.45
N ALA A 165 -6.80 14.29 -12.10
CA ALA A 165 -7.07 15.48 -11.29
C ALA A 165 -6.06 16.61 -11.59
N GLU A 166 -4.77 16.28 -11.81
CA GLU A 166 -3.75 17.26 -12.21
C GLU A 166 -4.09 17.90 -13.54
N ILE A 167 -4.42 17.10 -14.55
CA ILE A 167 -4.73 17.57 -15.92
C ILE A 167 -5.96 18.50 -15.91
N VAL A 168 -7.07 18.07 -15.29
CA VAL A 168 -8.29 18.89 -15.29
C VAL A 168 -8.16 20.13 -14.40
N SER A 169 -7.22 20.18 -13.47
CA SER A 169 -7.02 21.30 -12.54
C SER A 169 -5.84 22.20 -12.90
N ALA A 170 -4.95 21.75 -13.79
CA ALA A 170 -3.67 22.39 -14.11
C ALA A 170 -2.82 22.69 -12.86
N LYS A 171 -2.86 21.77 -11.87
CA LYS A 171 -2.14 21.84 -10.61
C LYS A 171 -1.65 20.45 -10.21
N ASN A 172 -0.53 20.38 -9.47
CA ASN A 172 -0.05 19.13 -8.92
C ASN A 172 -1.08 18.53 -7.95
N TRP A 173 -1.15 17.19 -7.90
CA TRP A 173 -2.05 16.46 -7.02
C TRP A 173 -1.81 16.80 -5.54
N ASP A 174 -0.55 16.90 -5.13
CA ASP A 174 -0.14 17.26 -3.77
C ASP A 174 -0.70 18.63 -3.36
N GLU A 175 -0.55 19.61 -4.26
CA GLU A 175 -1.10 20.96 -4.07
C GLU A 175 -2.63 20.94 -3.98
N LEU A 176 -3.29 20.17 -4.83
CA LEU A 176 -4.74 20.03 -4.81
C LEU A 176 -5.24 19.43 -3.49
N VAL A 177 -4.64 18.33 -3.04
CA VAL A 177 -4.99 17.72 -1.75
C VAL A 177 -4.74 18.68 -0.60
N GLN A 178 -3.58 19.33 -0.58
CA GLN A 178 -3.24 20.33 0.45
C GLN A 178 -4.28 21.43 0.53
N GLN A 179 -4.61 22.08 -0.59
CA GLN A 179 -5.49 23.25 -0.63
C GLN A 179 -6.96 22.89 -0.41
N ARG A 180 -7.40 21.71 -0.89
CA ARG A 180 -8.82 21.38 -0.94
C ARG A 180 -9.28 20.49 0.20
N ILE A 181 -8.37 19.72 0.81
CA ILE A 181 -8.68 18.76 1.87
C ILE A 181 -7.93 19.10 3.15
N LEU A 182 -6.59 19.05 3.12
CA LEU A 182 -5.81 19.12 4.36
C LEU A 182 -5.97 20.46 5.07
N THR A 183 -5.79 21.57 4.36
CA THR A 183 -5.93 22.93 4.94
C THR A 183 -7.36 23.20 5.45
N PRO A 184 -8.44 22.93 4.68
CA PRO A 184 -9.80 23.11 5.16
C PRO A 184 -10.20 22.26 6.37
N LEU A 185 -9.55 21.10 6.55
CA LEU A 185 -9.77 20.21 7.70
C LEU A 185 -8.84 20.52 8.88
N GLY A 186 -7.89 21.45 8.73
CA GLY A 186 -6.90 21.77 9.75
C GLY A 186 -5.90 20.64 10.01
N MET A 187 -5.62 19.81 8.98
CA MET A 187 -4.66 18.70 9.05
C MET A 187 -3.23 19.22 8.84
N ASN A 188 -2.74 19.98 9.80
CA ASN A 188 -1.51 20.79 9.66
C ASN A 188 -0.21 19.96 9.77
N ASN A 189 -0.28 18.76 10.35
CA ASN A 189 0.85 17.83 10.46
C ASN A 189 0.77 16.71 9.39
N THR A 190 -0.01 16.95 8.35
CA THR A 190 -0.21 16.03 7.22
C THR A 190 0.38 16.63 5.96
N GLY A 191 1.12 15.83 5.20
CA GLY A 191 1.76 16.30 3.96
C GLY A 191 2.43 15.19 3.16
N PHE A 192 3.17 15.58 2.13
CA PHE A 192 3.79 14.68 1.14
C PHE A 192 5.30 14.56 1.33
N ILE A 193 5.90 15.57 1.93
CA ILE A 193 7.29 15.58 2.36
C ILE A 193 7.31 15.48 3.88
N LEU A 194 8.23 14.71 4.44
CA LEU A 194 8.37 14.60 5.89
C LEU A 194 8.55 16.01 6.49
N PRO A 195 7.72 16.38 7.47
CA PRO A 195 7.84 17.68 8.09
C PRO A 195 9.20 17.81 8.81
N PRO A 196 9.71 19.04 9.00
CA PRO A 196 10.94 19.30 9.74
C PRO A 196 10.71 19.11 11.26
N THR A 197 10.43 17.88 11.67
CA THR A 197 10.19 17.48 13.06
C THR A 197 10.96 16.21 13.39
N ASP A 198 11.43 16.11 14.63
CA ASP A 198 12.05 14.89 15.14
C ASP A 198 11.00 13.84 15.55
N ASN A 199 9.71 14.21 15.60
CA ASN A 199 8.62 13.32 16.04
C ASN A 199 8.09 12.45 14.90
N ILE A 200 9.01 11.75 14.21
CA ILE A 200 8.72 10.82 13.11
C ILE A 200 8.97 9.40 13.60
N THR A 201 8.06 8.47 13.30
CA THR A 201 8.27 7.06 13.65
C THR A 201 9.36 6.43 12.80
N LEU A 202 10.19 5.60 13.40
CA LEU A 202 10.95 4.55 12.72
C LEU A 202 10.06 3.31 12.59
N SER A 203 10.39 2.40 11.69
CA SER A 203 9.64 1.16 11.46
C SER A 203 10.51 -0.07 11.68
N TYR A 204 9.86 -1.17 12.05
CA TYR A 204 10.53 -2.39 12.46
C TYR A 204 9.86 -3.63 11.87
N HIS A 205 10.65 -4.66 11.63
CA HIS A 205 10.17 -6.00 11.27
C HIS A 205 10.87 -7.06 12.10
N GLU A 206 10.37 -8.29 12.03
CA GLU A 206 11.08 -9.45 12.56
C GLU A 206 11.90 -10.13 11.46
N ASN A 207 13.17 -10.43 11.77
CA ASN A 207 13.99 -11.29 10.94
C ASN A 207 13.64 -12.78 11.11
N GLY A 208 14.39 -13.67 10.44
CA GLY A 208 14.22 -15.12 10.55
C GLY A 208 14.42 -15.68 11.96
N HIS A 209 15.14 -14.97 12.83
CA HIS A 209 15.42 -15.34 14.22
C HIS A 209 14.48 -14.67 15.23
N ARG A 210 13.48 -13.94 14.75
CA ARG A 210 12.52 -13.19 15.58
C ARG A 210 13.12 -11.96 16.28
N ASP A 211 14.28 -11.48 15.83
CA ASP A 211 14.82 -10.21 16.30
C ASP A 211 14.11 -9.05 15.63
N LEU A 212 13.93 -7.95 16.38
CA LEU A 212 13.39 -6.70 15.84
C LEU A 212 14.49 -5.94 15.11
N ILE A 213 14.35 -5.83 13.81
CA ILE A 213 15.29 -5.14 12.92
C ILE A 213 14.67 -3.81 12.46
N LEU A 214 15.47 -2.76 12.45
CA LEU A 214 15.08 -1.49 11.88
C LEU A 214 14.87 -1.62 10.36
N THR A 215 13.68 -1.27 9.90
CA THR A 215 13.40 -1.25 8.46
C THR A 215 14.11 -0.08 7.81
N GLN A 216 14.90 -0.36 6.80
CA GLN A 216 15.49 0.69 5.97
C GLN A 216 14.38 1.41 5.22
N ARG A 217 14.19 2.69 5.51
CA ARG A 217 13.35 3.53 4.65
C ARG A 217 14.04 3.71 3.32
N LEU A 218 13.33 3.31 2.28
CA LEU A 218 13.77 3.64 0.93
C LEU A 218 13.59 5.14 0.74
N SER A 219 14.63 5.80 0.30
CA SER A 219 14.64 7.23 0.00
C SER A 219 14.06 7.43 -1.40
N GLY A 220 12.77 7.27 -1.57
CA GLY A 220 12.15 7.50 -2.86
C GLY A 220 10.95 8.40 -2.69
N GLU A 221 10.80 9.39 -3.52
CA GLU A 221 9.51 10.01 -3.74
C GLU A 221 8.57 8.89 -4.20
N VAL A 222 7.58 8.56 -3.38
CA VAL A 222 6.58 7.59 -3.77
C VAL A 222 5.76 8.21 -4.89
N THR A 223 6.01 7.78 -6.10
CA THR A 223 5.38 8.33 -7.31
C THR A 223 3.86 8.13 -7.31
N ALA A 224 3.37 7.12 -6.56
CA ALA A 224 1.95 6.78 -6.52
C ALA A 224 1.23 7.57 -5.41
N PRO A 225 0.31 8.51 -5.73
CA PRO A 225 -0.51 9.22 -4.73
C PRO A 225 -1.25 8.29 -3.78
N SER A 226 -1.56 7.08 -4.22
CA SER A 226 -2.25 6.07 -3.43
C SER A 226 -1.34 5.10 -2.69
N GLY A 227 -0.03 5.11 -2.98
CA GLY A 227 0.92 4.13 -2.48
C GLY A 227 1.64 4.54 -1.19
N GLY A 228 1.36 5.72 -0.63
CA GLY A 228 2.00 6.14 0.60
C GLY A 228 2.72 7.47 0.52
N SER A 229 2.33 8.33 -0.39
CA SER A 229 2.88 9.69 -0.50
C SER A 229 2.46 10.62 0.65
N ILE A 230 1.47 10.25 1.46
CA ILE A 230 0.99 11.06 2.58
C ILE A 230 1.58 10.55 3.90
N HIS A 231 2.08 11.48 4.69
CA HIS A 231 2.43 11.29 6.09
C HIS A 231 1.45 12.07 6.95
N SER A 232 1.04 11.52 8.10
CA SER A 232 0.05 12.14 8.98
C SER A 232 0.24 11.73 10.44
N THR A 233 -0.53 12.34 11.32
CA THR A 233 -0.68 11.98 12.72
C THR A 233 -2.08 11.39 12.97
N VAL A 234 -2.27 10.67 14.08
CA VAL A 234 -3.63 10.17 14.41
C VAL A 234 -4.60 11.31 14.72
N LEU A 235 -4.11 12.46 15.20
CA LEU A 235 -4.94 13.65 15.46
C LEU A 235 -5.46 14.25 14.15
N ASP A 236 -4.61 14.38 13.14
CA ASP A 236 -5.04 14.88 11.84
C ASP A 236 -5.97 13.88 11.14
N MET A 237 -5.65 12.58 11.20
CA MET A 237 -6.54 11.56 10.66
C MET A 237 -7.85 11.45 11.43
N ALA A 238 -7.92 11.82 12.70
CA ALA A 238 -9.19 11.94 13.41
C ALA A 238 -10.07 13.07 12.84
N ARG A 239 -9.46 14.19 12.36
CA ARG A 239 -10.19 15.23 11.61
C ARG A 239 -10.73 14.71 10.28
N TRP A 240 -9.94 13.90 9.57
CA TRP A 240 -10.39 13.18 8.37
C TRP A 240 -11.57 12.24 8.66
N VAL A 241 -11.51 11.51 9.78
CA VAL A 241 -12.60 10.64 10.25
C VAL A 241 -13.87 11.46 10.54
N LEU A 242 -13.73 12.58 11.28
CA LEU A 242 -14.86 13.49 11.56
C LEU A 242 -15.50 14.02 10.28
N PHE A 243 -14.71 14.44 9.30
CA PHE A 243 -15.19 14.89 8.00
C PHE A 243 -16.06 13.84 7.30
N ASN A 244 -15.58 12.58 7.26
CA ASN A 244 -16.33 11.48 6.68
C ASN A 244 -17.64 11.19 7.43
N LEU A 245 -17.61 11.12 8.75
CA LEU A 245 -18.81 10.90 9.60
C LEU A 245 -19.81 12.04 9.52
N ARG A 246 -19.36 13.27 9.22
CA ARG A 246 -20.21 14.45 9.03
C ARG A 246 -20.74 14.61 7.60
N GLY A 247 -20.61 13.59 6.76
CA GLY A 247 -21.14 13.61 5.39
C GLY A 247 -20.43 14.60 4.47
N GLY A 248 -19.11 14.78 4.62
CA GLY A 248 -18.31 15.63 3.75
C GLY A 248 -18.21 17.10 4.18
N LYS A 249 -18.54 17.39 5.46
CA LYS A 249 -18.50 18.74 6.03
C LYS A 249 -17.23 18.96 6.85
N SER A 250 -16.54 20.07 6.57
CA SER A 250 -15.60 20.67 7.53
C SER A 250 -16.40 21.40 8.62
N THR A 251 -15.69 22.08 9.50
CA THR A 251 -16.36 22.92 10.54
C THR A 251 -17.25 24.01 9.90
N ASP A 252 -16.79 24.64 8.83
CA ASP A 252 -17.38 25.87 8.31
C ASP A 252 -18.12 25.70 6.97
N ARG A 253 -17.85 24.63 6.23
CA ARG A 253 -18.41 24.45 4.87
C ARG A 253 -18.48 22.99 4.42
N ASN A 254 -19.30 22.74 3.43
CA ASN A 254 -19.29 21.48 2.70
C ASN A 254 -18.08 21.48 1.75
N LEU A 255 -17.24 20.45 1.83
CA LEU A 255 -16.13 20.29 0.90
C LEU A 255 -16.49 19.41 -0.28
N ILE A 256 -17.43 18.50 -0.08
CA ILE A 256 -18.00 17.59 -1.08
C ILE A 256 -19.50 17.43 -0.78
N THR A 257 -20.30 17.14 -1.79
CA THR A 257 -21.72 16.86 -1.54
C THR A 257 -21.91 15.53 -0.80
N ALA A 258 -22.91 15.46 0.06
CA ALA A 258 -23.22 14.22 0.77
C ALA A 258 -23.55 13.07 -0.19
N GLN A 259 -24.14 13.37 -1.35
CA GLN A 259 -24.46 12.40 -2.39
C GLN A 259 -23.17 11.80 -2.98
N THR A 260 -22.21 12.62 -3.38
CA THR A 260 -20.94 12.16 -3.97
C THR A 260 -20.11 11.40 -2.94
N LEU A 261 -20.09 11.83 -1.67
CA LEU A 261 -19.41 11.08 -0.62
C LEU A 261 -20.07 9.72 -0.37
N ALA A 262 -21.41 9.65 -0.35
CA ALA A 262 -22.14 8.39 -0.23
C ALA A 262 -21.84 7.44 -1.42
N GLU A 263 -21.73 7.97 -2.63
CA GLU A 263 -21.33 7.18 -3.80
C GLU A 263 -19.90 6.62 -3.65
N ILE A 264 -18.94 7.44 -3.19
CA ILE A 264 -17.56 7.01 -2.90
C ILE A 264 -17.54 5.87 -1.88
N GLN A 265 -18.39 5.93 -0.89
CA GLN A 265 -18.50 4.98 0.24
C GLN A 265 -19.51 3.85 0.01
N SER A 266 -20.07 3.73 -1.19
CA SER A 266 -21.01 2.65 -1.53
C SER A 266 -20.30 1.41 -2.07
N PRO A 267 -20.87 0.19 -1.84
CA PRO A 267 -20.34 -1.04 -2.42
C PRO A 267 -20.53 -1.05 -3.94
N GLN A 268 -19.46 -1.20 -4.72
CA GLN A 268 -19.51 -1.15 -6.19
C GLN A 268 -18.97 -2.40 -6.86
N ILE A 269 -18.04 -3.13 -6.25
CA ILE A 269 -17.52 -4.40 -6.76
C ILE A 269 -17.14 -5.31 -5.59
N LEU A 270 -17.42 -6.60 -5.70
CA LEU A 270 -16.94 -7.57 -4.72
C LEU A 270 -15.42 -7.69 -4.81
N THR A 271 -14.80 -7.91 -3.68
CA THR A 271 -13.36 -8.13 -3.57
C THR A 271 -13.07 -9.30 -2.64
N SER A 272 -11.86 -9.78 -2.63
CA SER A 272 -11.43 -10.96 -1.88
C SER A 272 -10.31 -10.65 -0.88
N MET A 273 -10.11 -11.53 0.08
CA MET A 273 -9.11 -11.32 1.14
C MET A 273 -7.66 -11.29 0.59
N ASP A 274 -7.37 -11.98 -0.49
CA ASP A 274 -6.08 -11.92 -1.20
C ASP A 274 -5.85 -10.54 -1.87
N GLN A 275 -6.93 -9.78 -2.10
CA GLN A 275 -6.89 -8.40 -2.57
C GLN A 275 -6.94 -7.37 -1.41
N GLY A 276 -6.72 -7.79 -0.17
CA GLY A 276 -6.67 -6.91 1.00
C GLY A 276 -8.02 -6.66 1.68
N ALA A 277 -9.10 -7.32 1.25
CA ALA A 277 -10.41 -7.20 1.86
C ALA A 277 -10.39 -7.60 3.36
N PRO A 278 -11.12 -6.88 4.22
CA PRO A 278 -11.16 -7.19 5.65
C PRO A 278 -11.98 -8.45 5.97
N THR A 279 -12.91 -8.82 5.09
CA THR A 279 -13.75 -10.04 5.20
C THR A 279 -13.97 -10.65 3.82
N PRO A 280 -14.36 -11.96 3.74
CA PRO A 280 -14.62 -12.63 2.47
C PRO A 280 -15.73 -12.02 1.62
N ASN A 281 -16.67 -11.31 2.25
CA ASN A 281 -17.84 -10.72 1.59
C ASN A 281 -17.73 -9.19 1.46
N ALA A 282 -16.53 -8.64 1.57
CA ALA A 282 -16.33 -7.21 1.42
C ALA A 282 -16.51 -6.79 -0.04
N ALA A 283 -17.10 -5.62 -0.23
CA ALA A 283 -17.07 -4.90 -1.48
C ALA A 283 -16.01 -3.78 -1.43
N TYR A 284 -15.62 -3.29 -2.60
CA TYR A 284 -14.83 -2.09 -2.74
C TYR A 284 -15.65 -0.97 -3.37
N GLY A 285 -15.57 0.20 -2.77
CA GLY A 285 -16.06 1.44 -3.31
C GLY A 285 -14.92 2.26 -3.91
N LEU A 286 -15.05 3.58 -3.97
CA LEU A 286 -13.99 4.43 -4.51
C LEU A 286 -12.97 4.75 -3.39
N GLY A 287 -12.01 3.85 -3.19
CA GLY A 287 -10.97 4.01 -2.17
C GLY A 287 -11.33 3.51 -0.76
N TRP A 288 -12.39 2.73 -0.62
CA TRP A 288 -12.84 2.15 0.65
C TRP A 288 -13.27 0.70 0.50
N PHE A 289 -12.97 -0.14 1.49
CA PHE A 289 -13.63 -1.41 1.70
C PHE A 289 -14.93 -1.21 2.47
N ILE A 290 -16.00 -1.88 2.05
CA ILE A 290 -17.31 -1.82 2.62
C ILE A 290 -17.78 -3.23 2.96
N ASP A 291 -18.10 -3.47 4.23
CA ASP A 291 -18.62 -4.76 4.71
C ASP A 291 -19.46 -4.58 5.99
N LYS A 292 -19.70 -5.67 6.69
CA LYS A 292 -20.32 -5.66 8.00
C LYS A 292 -19.36 -6.18 9.07
N TYR A 293 -19.39 -5.54 10.22
CA TYR A 293 -18.73 -6.00 11.43
C TYR A 293 -19.72 -5.98 12.60
N ASN A 294 -19.92 -7.12 13.26
CA ASN A 294 -20.96 -7.27 14.29
C ASN A 294 -22.33 -6.74 13.81
N ASP A 295 -22.76 -7.14 12.59
CA ASP A 295 -23.98 -6.73 11.89
C ASP A 295 -24.14 -5.23 11.61
N ARG A 296 -23.09 -4.44 11.81
CA ARG A 296 -23.05 -3.00 11.53
C ARG A 296 -22.30 -2.71 10.25
N ALA A 297 -22.82 -1.78 9.46
CA ALA A 297 -22.13 -1.31 8.26
C ALA A 297 -20.78 -0.71 8.64
N ARG A 298 -19.70 -1.23 8.04
CA ARG A 298 -18.35 -0.76 8.24
C ARG A 298 -17.75 -0.28 6.92
N ILE A 299 -17.13 0.89 6.97
CA ILE A 299 -16.32 1.46 5.90
C ILE A 299 -14.91 1.55 6.42
N SER A 300 -13.94 0.94 5.72
CA SER A 300 -12.56 0.89 6.23
C SER A 300 -11.53 0.87 5.12
N HIS A 301 -10.32 1.27 5.44
CA HIS A 301 -9.14 1.02 4.60
C HIS A 301 -7.90 0.87 5.47
N GLY A 302 -7.05 -0.09 5.14
CA GLY A 302 -5.73 -0.25 5.73
C GLY A 302 -4.65 0.33 4.83
N GLY A 303 -3.49 0.59 5.41
CA GLY A 303 -2.28 0.96 4.69
C GLY A 303 -1.09 0.16 5.19
N ASP A 304 -0.20 -0.20 4.30
CA ASP A 304 1.04 -0.90 4.61
C ASP A 304 2.15 -0.33 3.72
N LEU A 305 3.17 0.22 4.34
CA LEU A 305 4.35 0.75 3.66
C LEU A 305 5.56 0.70 4.58
N HIS A 306 6.64 0.05 4.16
CA HIS A 306 7.90 -0.04 4.90
C HIS A 306 7.71 -0.49 6.37
N ASP A 307 6.90 -1.53 6.58
CA ASP A 307 6.57 -2.07 7.91
C ASP A 307 5.85 -1.06 8.84
N VAL A 308 5.32 0.03 8.30
CA VAL A 308 4.33 0.86 8.98
C VAL A 308 2.94 0.47 8.51
N ASN A 309 2.04 0.24 9.44
CA ASN A 309 0.66 -0.06 9.13
C ASN A 309 -0.26 1.02 9.66
N SER A 310 -1.20 1.43 8.84
CA SER A 310 -2.31 2.33 9.17
C SER A 310 -3.63 1.59 9.02
N ASN A 311 -4.63 1.98 9.79
CA ASN A 311 -6.00 1.50 9.61
C ASN A 311 -6.98 2.60 9.98
N VAL A 312 -7.94 2.86 9.10
CA VAL A 312 -9.08 3.76 9.33
C VAL A 312 -10.34 2.92 9.25
N MET A 313 -11.24 3.08 10.22
CA MET A 313 -12.48 2.34 10.34
C MET A 313 -13.59 3.29 10.74
N LEU A 314 -14.68 3.28 9.99
CA LEU A 314 -15.87 4.12 10.20
C LEU A 314 -17.10 3.24 10.38
N PHE A 315 -17.94 3.63 11.34
CA PHE A 315 -19.27 3.09 11.58
C PHE A 315 -20.26 4.25 11.53
N PRO A 316 -20.70 4.66 10.32
CA PRO A 316 -21.47 5.89 10.14
C PRO A 316 -22.78 5.93 10.94
N GLU A 317 -23.52 4.81 11.00
CA GLU A 317 -24.79 4.72 11.74
C GLU A 317 -24.60 4.88 13.25
N GLN A 318 -23.41 4.50 13.78
CA GLN A 318 -23.08 4.63 15.18
C GLN A 318 -22.41 5.98 15.50
N GLY A 319 -22.01 6.73 14.45
CA GLY A 319 -21.23 7.96 14.60
C GLY A 319 -19.84 7.73 15.21
N VAL A 320 -19.26 6.54 15.01
CA VAL A 320 -17.96 6.13 15.57
C VAL A 320 -16.95 5.96 14.44
N GLY A 321 -15.74 6.44 14.67
CA GLY A 321 -14.62 6.19 13.79
C GLY A 321 -13.32 6.03 14.56
N ILE A 322 -12.44 5.17 14.07
CA ILE A 322 -11.20 4.81 14.74
C ILE A 322 -10.07 4.85 13.72
N VAL A 323 -8.96 5.43 14.11
CA VAL A 323 -7.71 5.39 13.35
C VAL A 323 -6.60 4.88 14.24
N SER A 324 -5.79 3.97 13.69
CA SER A 324 -4.58 3.49 14.36
C SER A 324 -3.40 3.40 13.39
N PHE A 325 -2.22 3.66 13.94
CA PHE A 325 -0.92 3.46 13.28
C PHE A 325 -0.05 2.58 14.15
N ILE A 326 0.67 1.65 13.55
CA ILE A 326 1.69 0.85 14.21
C ILE A 326 2.97 0.89 13.37
N ASN A 327 4.12 0.89 14.02
CA ASN A 327 5.43 0.91 13.35
C ASN A 327 6.05 -0.48 13.21
N PHE A 328 5.22 -1.45 12.86
CA PHE A 328 5.60 -2.83 12.74
C PHE A 328 4.80 -3.57 11.66
N GLY A 329 5.46 -4.40 10.87
CA GLY A 329 4.91 -5.09 9.70
C GLY A 329 3.82 -6.13 9.99
N ARG A 330 2.77 -5.76 10.71
CA ARG A 330 1.63 -6.64 11.08
C ARG A 330 0.27 -5.97 10.81
N PRO A 331 -0.14 -5.81 9.56
CA PRO A 331 -1.34 -5.05 9.20
C PRO A 331 -2.64 -5.57 9.84
N GLN A 332 -2.73 -6.88 10.11
CA GLN A 332 -3.90 -7.46 10.77
C GLN A 332 -4.06 -6.95 12.20
N LEU A 333 -2.95 -6.63 12.87
CA LEU A 333 -2.99 -6.16 14.26
C LEU A 333 -3.54 -4.74 14.36
N SER A 334 -3.20 -3.82 13.45
CA SER A 334 -3.79 -2.47 13.44
C SER A 334 -5.31 -2.53 13.23
N ARG A 335 -5.78 -3.42 12.34
CA ARG A 335 -7.20 -3.66 12.14
C ARG A 335 -7.86 -4.25 13.39
N LEU A 336 -7.24 -5.25 14.01
CA LEU A 336 -7.77 -5.90 15.22
C LEU A 336 -7.90 -4.90 16.39
N ILE A 337 -6.90 -4.04 16.57
CA ILE A 337 -6.96 -2.97 17.58
C ILE A 337 -8.19 -2.09 17.38
N ASN A 338 -8.45 -1.64 16.14
CA ASN A 338 -9.62 -0.84 15.83
C ASN A 338 -10.94 -1.59 16.09
N GLN A 339 -11.00 -2.88 15.76
CA GLN A 339 -12.17 -3.72 16.03
C GLN A 339 -12.41 -3.86 17.53
N HIS A 340 -11.41 -4.18 18.31
CA HIS A 340 -11.54 -4.31 19.76
C HIS A 340 -11.86 -2.98 20.45
N ALA A 341 -11.33 -1.86 19.94
CA ALA A 341 -11.69 -0.55 20.42
C ALA A 341 -13.17 -0.26 20.17
N PHE A 342 -13.67 -0.58 18.97
CA PHE A 342 -15.09 -0.46 18.64
C PHE A 342 -15.97 -1.34 19.52
N ASP A 343 -15.58 -2.63 19.69
CA ASP A 343 -16.33 -3.58 20.51
C ASP A 343 -16.44 -3.10 21.96
N LEU A 344 -15.35 -2.60 22.54
CA LEU A 344 -15.34 -2.06 23.90
C LEU A 344 -16.25 -0.84 24.05
N ILE A 345 -16.18 0.10 23.09
CA ILE A 345 -16.99 1.32 23.10
C ILE A 345 -18.49 1.01 22.97
N MET A 346 -18.81 -0.01 22.20
CA MET A 346 -20.19 -0.42 21.89
C MET A 346 -20.72 -1.53 22.81
N ASP A 347 -19.93 -1.95 23.81
CA ASP A 347 -20.23 -3.08 24.71
C ASP A 347 -20.56 -4.38 23.95
N LEU A 348 -19.72 -4.72 22.98
CA LEU A 348 -19.87 -5.90 22.12
C LEU A 348 -18.80 -6.96 22.46
N LYS A 349 -19.11 -8.19 22.09
CA LYS A 349 -18.11 -9.27 22.14
C LYS A 349 -17.24 -9.22 20.88
N PRO A 350 -15.91 -9.33 21.01
CA PRO A 350 -15.02 -9.44 19.86
C PRO A 350 -15.36 -10.64 18.98
N THR A 351 -15.33 -10.45 17.67
CA THR A 351 -15.56 -11.52 16.68
C THR A 351 -14.26 -12.30 16.37
N GLN A 352 -13.12 -11.75 16.71
CA GLN A 352 -11.81 -12.36 16.54
C GLN A 352 -10.94 -11.98 17.73
N THR A 353 -10.21 -12.96 18.27
CA THR A 353 -9.29 -12.74 19.39
C THR A 353 -7.89 -12.35 18.90
N LEU A 354 -7.10 -11.77 19.82
CA LEU A 354 -5.69 -11.51 19.56
C LEU A 354 -4.92 -12.82 19.30
N GLU A 355 -5.20 -13.87 20.06
CA GLU A 355 -4.56 -15.18 19.95
C GLU A 355 -4.80 -15.79 18.57
N GLU A 356 -6.03 -15.80 18.08
CA GLU A 356 -6.37 -16.25 16.73
C GLU A 356 -5.63 -15.45 15.64
N THR A 357 -5.55 -14.12 15.80
CA THR A 357 -4.84 -13.25 14.85
C THR A 357 -3.34 -13.54 14.82
N LEU A 358 -2.72 -13.72 15.98
CA LEU A 358 -1.31 -14.06 16.07
C LEU A 358 -1.03 -15.46 15.51
N ALA A 359 -1.88 -16.44 15.81
CA ALA A 359 -1.76 -17.80 15.25
C ALA A 359 -1.86 -17.81 13.72
N GLN A 360 -2.77 -17.04 13.13
CA GLN A 360 -2.87 -16.88 11.68
C GLN A 360 -1.63 -16.22 11.07
N TYR A 361 -1.01 -15.28 11.77
CA TYR A 361 0.24 -14.66 11.34
C TYR A 361 1.40 -15.67 11.34
N GLU A 362 1.56 -16.43 12.44
CA GLU A 362 2.59 -17.47 12.55
C GLU A 362 2.43 -18.52 11.44
N LYS A 363 1.21 -18.98 11.22
CA LYS A 363 0.95 -19.95 10.15
C LYS A 363 1.38 -19.43 8.78
N ARG A 364 1.10 -18.17 8.45
CA ARG A 364 1.55 -17.59 7.17
C ARG A 364 3.06 -17.52 7.03
N ILE A 365 3.77 -17.24 8.13
CA ILE A 365 5.24 -17.28 8.13
C ILE A 365 5.71 -18.70 7.84
N GLU A 366 5.13 -19.70 8.49
CA GLU A 366 5.50 -21.10 8.28
C GLU A 366 5.18 -21.58 6.87
N ASP A 367 3.97 -21.32 6.36
CA ASP A 367 3.58 -21.63 4.98
C ASP A 367 4.57 -21.00 3.96
N THR A 368 5.07 -19.79 4.25
CA THR A 368 6.08 -19.13 3.41
C THR A 368 7.44 -19.82 3.50
N ARG A 369 7.87 -20.20 4.69
CA ARG A 369 9.12 -20.95 4.89
C ARG A 369 9.09 -22.30 4.20
N GLU A 370 7.99 -23.04 4.33
CA GLU A 370 7.80 -24.32 3.66
C GLU A 370 7.85 -24.17 2.13
N ARG A 371 7.20 -23.15 1.58
CA ARG A 371 7.22 -22.85 0.14
C ARG A 371 8.63 -22.52 -0.35
N VAL A 372 9.39 -21.73 0.40
CA VAL A 372 10.80 -21.42 0.07
C VAL A 372 11.67 -22.66 0.15
N ALA A 373 11.49 -23.49 1.21
CA ALA A 373 12.25 -24.73 1.39
C ALA A 373 11.91 -25.79 0.35
N ALA A 374 10.66 -25.84 -0.12
CA ALA A 374 10.23 -26.79 -1.16
C ALA A 374 10.76 -26.43 -2.56
N ALA A 375 11.37 -25.26 -2.74
CA ALA A 375 11.92 -24.84 -4.01
C ALA A 375 13.12 -25.73 -4.40
N ARG A 376 12.96 -26.49 -5.49
CA ARG A 376 13.98 -27.45 -5.95
C ARG A 376 15.22 -26.71 -6.47
N ARG A 377 16.36 -27.07 -5.93
CA ARG A 377 17.69 -26.71 -6.47
C ARG A 377 18.30 -27.93 -7.13
N VAL A 378 18.91 -27.74 -8.31
CA VAL A 378 19.74 -28.78 -8.92
C VAL A 378 21.17 -28.58 -8.38
N GLU A 379 21.63 -29.58 -7.64
CA GLU A 379 22.94 -29.55 -7.00
C GLU A 379 24.06 -29.76 -8.03
N ASN A 380 25.26 -29.30 -7.69
CA ASN A 380 26.50 -29.48 -8.48
C ASN A 380 26.43 -28.90 -9.90
N THR A 381 25.74 -27.77 -10.05
CA THR A 381 25.72 -27.01 -11.30
C THR A 381 26.58 -25.76 -11.20
N SER A 382 27.02 -25.29 -12.35
CA SER A 382 27.76 -24.01 -12.49
C SER A 382 27.03 -23.14 -13.52
N PRO A 383 27.23 -21.81 -13.47
CA PRO A 383 26.81 -20.91 -14.55
C PRO A 383 27.44 -21.35 -15.88
N SER A 384 26.70 -21.18 -16.97
CA SER A 384 27.18 -21.54 -18.31
C SER A 384 28.25 -20.58 -18.86
N HIS A 385 28.32 -19.35 -18.31
CA HIS A 385 29.22 -18.29 -18.73
C HIS A 385 30.07 -17.78 -17.56
N ALA A 386 31.10 -17.00 -17.87
CA ALA A 386 31.84 -16.28 -16.84
C ALA A 386 30.95 -15.19 -16.18
N LEU A 387 31.16 -14.91 -14.88
CA LEU A 387 30.30 -13.95 -14.15
C LEU A 387 30.27 -12.55 -14.79
N ASN A 388 31.33 -12.16 -15.49
CA ASN A 388 31.36 -10.88 -16.20
C ASN A 388 30.37 -10.83 -17.37
N ASP A 389 30.05 -11.96 -17.97
CA ASP A 389 29.16 -12.00 -19.13
C ASP A 389 27.68 -11.73 -18.74
N TYR A 390 27.34 -11.98 -17.49
CA TYR A 390 26.03 -11.63 -16.91
C TYR A 390 25.92 -10.15 -16.54
N ALA A 391 27.05 -9.46 -16.37
CA ALA A 391 27.05 -8.05 -16.04
C ALA A 391 26.55 -7.19 -17.21
N GLY A 392 25.81 -6.13 -16.90
CA GLY A 392 25.26 -5.21 -17.88
C GLY A 392 23.99 -4.52 -17.42
N VAL A 393 23.47 -3.66 -18.29
CA VAL A 393 22.19 -3.02 -18.14
C VAL A 393 21.15 -3.82 -18.92
N TYR A 394 20.02 -4.09 -18.28
CA TYR A 394 18.92 -4.83 -18.87
C TYR A 394 17.65 -3.97 -18.81
N ARG A 395 16.89 -3.91 -19.91
CA ARG A 395 15.78 -2.99 -20.06
C ARG A 395 14.47 -3.69 -20.42
N HIS A 396 13.39 -3.23 -19.78
CA HIS A 396 12.01 -3.55 -20.14
C HIS A 396 11.22 -2.25 -20.36
N PRO A 397 10.42 -2.11 -21.44
CA PRO A 397 9.76 -0.84 -21.75
C PRO A 397 8.78 -0.36 -20.68
N GLY A 398 8.14 -1.27 -19.95
CA GLY A 398 7.26 -0.96 -18.82
C GLY A 398 8.05 -0.73 -17.54
N TYR A 399 8.88 -1.68 -17.13
CA TYR A 399 9.55 -1.69 -15.82
C TYR A 399 10.80 -0.81 -15.74
N GLY A 400 11.33 -0.33 -16.88
CA GLY A 400 12.57 0.45 -16.92
C GLY A 400 13.81 -0.44 -16.92
N SER A 401 14.91 0.06 -16.34
CA SER A 401 16.20 -0.62 -16.37
C SER A 401 16.55 -1.22 -15.02
N ILE A 402 17.25 -2.33 -15.07
CA ILE A 402 17.98 -2.92 -13.96
C ILE A 402 19.45 -3.08 -14.39
N GLU A 403 20.35 -3.05 -13.44
CA GLU A 403 21.78 -3.27 -13.67
C GLU A 403 22.23 -4.50 -12.90
N ILE A 404 22.91 -5.41 -13.59
CA ILE A 404 23.61 -6.54 -12.98
C ILE A 404 25.09 -6.19 -12.95
N ARG A 405 25.69 -6.25 -11.78
CA ARG A 405 27.13 -6.04 -11.58
C ARG A 405 27.75 -7.27 -10.96
N ARG A 406 29.00 -7.53 -11.36
CA ARG A 406 29.84 -8.45 -10.61
C ARG A 406 30.40 -7.76 -9.37
N GLN A 407 30.32 -8.43 -8.24
CA GLN A 407 30.95 -8.03 -6.99
C GLN A 407 31.70 -9.25 -6.42
N ASP A 408 33.03 -9.24 -6.50
CA ASP A 408 33.89 -10.37 -6.14
C ASP A 408 33.52 -11.67 -6.89
N GLN A 409 33.03 -12.67 -6.18
CA GLN A 409 32.59 -13.97 -6.71
C GLN A 409 31.05 -14.10 -6.85
N ASP A 410 30.33 -13.00 -6.65
CA ASP A 410 28.87 -12.94 -6.70
C ASP A 410 28.39 -11.91 -7.74
N LEU A 411 27.09 -11.94 -8.02
CA LEU A 411 26.39 -10.91 -8.77
C LEU A 411 25.56 -10.03 -7.83
N VAL A 412 25.32 -8.80 -8.24
CA VAL A 412 24.43 -7.86 -7.53
C VAL A 412 23.46 -7.26 -8.53
N LEU A 413 22.17 -7.32 -8.23
CA LEU A 413 21.15 -6.58 -8.97
C LEU A 413 21.00 -5.20 -8.34
N ARG A 414 21.05 -4.16 -9.18
CA ARG A 414 20.82 -2.77 -8.76
C ARG A 414 19.66 -2.17 -9.53
N ARG A 415 18.84 -1.41 -8.81
CA ARG A 415 17.79 -0.57 -9.38
C ARG A 415 17.62 0.64 -8.49
N ASN A 416 18.05 1.80 -8.95
CA ASN A 416 18.07 3.03 -8.16
C ASN A 416 18.76 2.81 -6.78
N ALA A 417 18.08 3.07 -5.68
CA ALA A 417 18.59 2.84 -4.33
C ALA A 417 18.62 1.35 -3.93
N LEU A 418 17.88 0.50 -4.64
CA LEU A 418 17.82 -0.93 -4.34
C LEU A 418 19.11 -1.63 -4.80
N ILE A 419 19.72 -2.36 -3.87
CA ILE A 419 20.91 -3.20 -4.11
C ILE A 419 20.59 -4.59 -3.55
N LEU A 420 20.47 -5.59 -4.42
CA LEU A 420 20.20 -6.97 -4.06
C LEU A 420 21.41 -7.85 -4.37
N PRO A 421 22.18 -8.29 -3.38
CA PRO A 421 23.17 -9.34 -3.56
C PRO A 421 22.47 -10.61 -4.05
N LEU A 422 23.08 -11.29 -5.05
CA LEU A 422 22.53 -12.48 -5.66
C LEU A 422 23.39 -13.69 -5.28
N GLN A 423 22.74 -14.80 -4.96
CA GLN A 423 23.39 -16.10 -4.75
C GLN A 423 23.08 -17.02 -5.93
N HIS A 424 24.09 -17.68 -6.46
CA HIS A 424 23.90 -18.71 -7.49
C HIS A 424 22.97 -19.82 -7.00
N TRP A 425 21.93 -20.11 -7.78
CA TRP A 425 20.97 -21.16 -7.45
C TRP A 425 21.25 -22.46 -8.20
N HIS A 426 21.17 -22.46 -9.50
CA HIS A 426 21.59 -23.54 -10.39
C HIS A 426 21.65 -23.04 -11.83
N TYR A 427 22.53 -23.63 -12.67
CA TYR A 427 22.72 -23.21 -14.05
C TYR A 427 22.83 -21.68 -14.17
N ASP A 428 22.02 -21.06 -15.02
CA ASP A 428 21.97 -19.60 -15.22
C ASP A 428 20.86 -18.91 -14.40
N ALA A 429 20.56 -19.47 -13.23
CA ALA A 429 19.58 -18.93 -12.28
C ALA A 429 20.23 -18.51 -10.98
N TRP A 430 19.80 -17.36 -10.46
CA TRP A 430 20.16 -16.80 -9.16
C TRP A 430 18.92 -16.51 -8.32
N VAL A 431 19.14 -16.28 -7.04
CA VAL A 431 18.15 -15.80 -6.07
C VAL A 431 18.73 -14.63 -5.31
N ALA A 432 17.87 -13.75 -4.82
CA ALA A 432 18.32 -12.73 -3.88
C ALA A 432 18.89 -13.41 -2.63
N LYS A 433 20.10 -13.03 -2.23
CA LYS A 433 20.74 -13.53 -1.01
C LYS A 433 19.93 -13.07 0.18
N ASP A 434 19.63 -13.99 1.11
CA ASP A 434 18.94 -13.65 2.33
C ASP A 434 19.80 -12.65 3.12
N ASN A 435 19.33 -11.43 3.21
CA ASN A 435 19.94 -10.40 4.03
C ASN A 435 18.91 -9.99 5.07
N ASP A 436 19.17 -10.34 6.34
CA ASP A 436 18.30 -10.02 7.47
C ASP A 436 17.99 -8.53 7.62
N ASN A 437 18.77 -7.67 6.97
CA ASN A 437 18.57 -6.22 6.94
C ASN A 437 17.60 -5.76 5.81
N PHE A 438 17.17 -6.66 4.92
CA PHE A 438 16.21 -6.36 3.87
C PHE A 438 14.78 -6.67 4.34
N ALA A 439 14.25 -5.84 5.21
CA ALA A 439 12.82 -5.68 5.32
C ALA A 439 12.37 -4.67 4.30
N ILE A 440 12.32 -5.09 3.14
CA ILE A 440 11.63 -4.37 2.10
C ILE A 440 10.26 -5.00 2.04
N ASP A 441 9.23 -4.18 1.96
CA ASP A 441 7.88 -4.61 1.61
C ASP A 441 7.84 -5.15 0.15
N TYR A 442 8.95 -5.73 -0.28
CA TYR A 442 9.09 -6.55 -1.48
C TYR A 442 8.43 -7.91 -1.32
N ARG A 443 7.79 -8.17 -0.16
CA ARG A 443 7.02 -9.40 0.09
C ARG A 443 5.95 -9.64 -0.96
N HIS A 444 5.50 -8.58 -1.62
CA HIS A 444 4.55 -8.65 -2.73
C HIS A 444 5.20 -8.60 -4.11
N ALA A 445 6.41 -8.04 -4.22
CA ALA A 445 7.06 -7.79 -5.50
C ALA A 445 8.28 -8.69 -5.76
N PHE A 446 8.92 -9.20 -4.71
CA PHE A 446 10.10 -10.06 -4.84
C PHE A 446 10.03 -11.15 -3.77
N ASP A 447 9.40 -12.26 -4.10
CA ASP A 447 9.39 -13.43 -3.22
C ASP A 447 10.83 -13.99 -3.11
N ARG A 448 11.24 -14.41 -1.90
CA ARG A 448 12.50 -15.15 -1.68
C ARG A 448 12.63 -16.39 -2.57
N ALA A 449 11.52 -16.90 -3.10
CA ALA A 449 11.48 -17.97 -4.09
C ALA A 449 11.64 -17.47 -5.53
N SER A 450 11.64 -16.15 -5.78
CA SER A 450 11.76 -15.60 -7.14
C SER A 450 13.13 -15.92 -7.72
N ARG A 451 13.13 -16.47 -8.92
CA ARG A 451 14.34 -16.75 -9.68
C ARG A 451 14.66 -15.59 -10.59
N ILE A 452 15.94 -15.28 -10.68
CA ILE A 452 16.54 -14.37 -11.64
C ILE A 452 17.23 -15.28 -12.64
N VAL A 453 16.60 -15.47 -13.80
CA VAL A 453 17.06 -16.44 -14.81
C VAL A 453 17.60 -15.69 -16.01
N PHE A 454 18.84 -15.98 -16.38
CA PHE A 454 19.44 -15.40 -17.57
C PHE A 454 19.20 -16.30 -18.78
N ASP A 455 18.93 -15.65 -19.90
CA ASP A 455 18.68 -16.30 -21.18
C ASP A 455 19.84 -16.06 -22.16
N THR A 456 20.23 -17.10 -22.85
CA THR A 456 21.30 -17.08 -23.84
C THR A 456 20.73 -16.89 -25.26
N SER A 457 21.37 -16.05 -26.08
CA SER A 457 21.05 -15.89 -27.50
C SER A 457 21.42 -17.13 -28.32
N ALA A 458 21.02 -17.15 -29.60
CA ALA A 458 21.43 -18.20 -30.53
C ALA A 458 22.95 -18.25 -30.77
N ASP A 459 23.63 -17.12 -30.56
CA ASP A 459 25.08 -17.02 -30.71
C ASP A 459 25.84 -17.42 -29.43
N GLY A 460 25.13 -17.83 -28.39
CA GLY A 460 25.69 -18.29 -27.14
C GLY A 460 26.05 -17.17 -26.14
N GLU A 461 25.55 -15.97 -26.30
CA GLU A 461 25.80 -14.84 -25.37
C GLU A 461 24.60 -14.59 -24.44
N ILE A 462 24.86 -14.06 -23.24
CA ILE A 462 23.78 -13.64 -22.33
C ILE A 462 23.04 -12.45 -22.95
N ALA A 463 21.77 -12.66 -23.32
CA ALA A 463 20.94 -11.71 -24.05
C ALA A 463 19.84 -11.05 -23.22
N ALA A 464 19.36 -11.74 -22.19
CA ALA A 464 18.25 -11.23 -21.38
C ALA A 464 18.30 -11.79 -19.96
N VAL A 465 17.47 -11.19 -19.09
CA VAL A 465 17.18 -11.71 -17.75
C VAL A 465 15.69 -11.68 -17.51
N SER A 466 15.16 -12.79 -17.01
CA SER A 466 13.74 -12.98 -16.67
C SER A 466 13.56 -13.04 -15.15
N ILE A 467 12.65 -12.23 -14.59
CA ILE A 467 12.44 -12.10 -13.14
C ILE A 467 10.93 -12.14 -12.85
N GLN A 468 10.53 -12.94 -11.86
CA GLN A 468 9.14 -12.98 -11.39
C GLN A 468 8.86 -11.77 -10.50
N LEU A 469 8.49 -10.63 -11.09
CA LEU A 469 8.18 -9.38 -10.39
C LEU A 469 6.69 -9.20 -10.08
N GLU A 470 5.85 -9.94 -10.77
CA GLU A 470 4.41 -10.01 -10.55
C GLU A 470 3.99 -11.50 -10.65
N ILE A 471 3.49 -12.05 -9.54
CA ILE A 471 3.26 -13.50 -9.42
C ILE A 471 2.12 -14.03 -10.30
N THR A 472 1.27 -13.16 -10.81
CA THR A 472 0.08 -13.51 -11.59
C THR A 472 0.31 -13.49 -13.10
N VAL A 473 1.48 -13.03 -13.56
CA VAL A 473 1.89 -13.03 -14.98
C VAL A 473 3.14 -13.86 -15.19
N ALA A 474 3.54 -14.09 -16.42
CA ALA A 474 4.81 -14.71 -16.74
C ALA A 474 6.00 -13.88 -16.19
N PRO A 475 7.17 -14.48 -15.95
CA PRO A 475 8.36 -13.75 -15.56
C PRO A 475 8.64 -12.59 -16.53
N ILE A 476 8.92 -11.42 -15.96
CA ILE A 476 9.19 -10.22 -16.76
C ILE A 476 10.58 -10.31 -17.37
N ARG A 477 10.65 -10.25 -18.70
CA ARG A 477 11.88 -10.35 -19.46
C ARG A 477 12.48 -8.97 -19.74
N PHE A 478 13.71 -8.76 -19.31
CA PHE A 478 14.52 -7.57 -19.60
C PHE A 478 15.59 -7.93 -20.62
N GLU A 479 15.66 -7.19 -21.72
CA GLU A 479 16.68 -7.38 -22.76
C GLU A 479 17.99 -6.69 -22.37
N LYS A 480 19.13 -7.33 -22.62
CA LYS A 480 20.45 -6.75 -22.37
C LYS A 480 20.74 -5.63 -23.36
N GLU A 481 21.16 -4.48 -22.84
CA GLU A 481 21.63 -3.39 -23.71
C GLU A 481 23.01 -3.76 -24.28
N SER A 482 23.17 -3.56 -25.58
CA SER A 482 24.43 -3.78 -26.32
C SER A 482 25.52 -2.78 -25.93
#